data_8968e3f6f0018ff624e1257ad193cd8c
#
_entry.id   8968e3f6f0018ff624e1257ad193cd8c
#
_cell.length_a   1.000
_cell.length_b   1.000
_cell.length_c   1.000
_cell.angle_alpha   90.00
_cell.angle_beta   90.00
_cell.angle_gamma   90.00
#
_symmetry.space_group_name_H-M   'P 1'
#
loop_
_entity.id
_entity.type
_entity.pdbx_description
1 polymer ?
#
loop_
_entity_poly.entity_id
_entity_poly.type
_entity_poly.pdbx_seq_one_letter_code
_entity_poly.pdbx_strand_id
1 'polypeptide(L)'
;MIVHGKSSYRSVRTLLLALLLLAAVSGVALLLGDDGAGSRGGTPGEDAGSPAQPPVSVLGETSTQGAAGYPDEASTGPPASGALEPSGGLTVTEDGAVIEGLSIEGSVTVEADDVTIRDSRVETTGEYAIIADDEVSGLVIEDVELVGAVTPEDHSDGQVSAGIAPYGSWTLRRANIHGFIDGVKVKSNQVVEGCWIHGLLKVEGSHNDGIQSVGGENVVIRNNRVEGPYQGSTSAMILAAGSVGYLEGYTIEANMVSGGTYTIYVSAKEGRPSPSGIVVRDNVWLADSWKNGPLSMDPGIDVEWSGNSFDDGTAYDL
;
A
#
# COMPACT_ATOMS: atom_id res chain seq x y z
N MET A 1 -37.29 -18.27 -31.04
CA MET A 1 -37.56 -19.33 -30.09
C MET A 1 -37.07 -18.77 -28.76
N ILE A 2 -38.02 -18.29 -27.94
CA ILE A 2 -37.74 -17.52 -26.72
C ILE A 2 -37.58 -18.53 -25.57
N VAL A 3 -36.42 -18.57 -24.93
CA VAL A 3 -36.20 -19.38 -23.72
C VAL A 3 -36.19 -18.45 -22.52
N HIS A 4 -37.20 -18.55 -21.67
CA HIS A 4 -37.29 -17.85 -20.40
C HIS A 4 -36.38 -18.53 -19.37
N GLY A 5 -35.33 -17.86 -18.96
CA GLY A 5 -34.50 -18.21 -17.79
C GLY A 5 -35.08 -17.54 -16.54
N LYS A 6 -35.30 -18.30 -15.50
CA LYS A 6 -35.85 -17.86 -14.21
C LYS A 6 -34.88 -16.98 -13.46
N SER A 7 -35.25 -15.71 -13.28
CA SER A 7 -34.62 -14.80 -12.33
C SER A 7 -34.88 -15.24 -10.90
N SER A 8 -33.84 -15.60 -10.16
CA SER A 8 -33.91 -15.71 -8.71
C SER A 8 -33.50 -14.37 -8.11
N TYR A 9 -34.50 -13.66 -7.61
CA TYR A 9 -34.28 -12.43 -6.81
C TYR A 9 -33.45 -12.77 -5.55
N ARG A 10 -32.18 -12.40 -5.53
CA ARG A 10 -31.45 -12.20 -4.29
C ARG A 10 -31.66 -10.76 -3.85
N SER A 11 -32.15 -10.66 -2.65
CA SER A 11 -32.62 -9.45 -1.99
C SER A 11 -31.51 -8.40 -1.89
N VAL A 12 -31.77 -7.26 -2.48
CA VAL A 12 -31.00 -6.03 -2.31
C VAL A 12 -31.09 -5.59 -0.85
N ARG A 13 -30.06 -5.79 -0.07
CA ARG A 13 -29.80 -5.04 1.16
C ARG A 13 -28.65 -4.10 0.90
N THR A 14 -29.03 -3.04 0.26
CA THR A 14 -28.15 -1.98 -0.16
C THR A 14 -28.05 -0.89 0.88
N LEU A 15 -26.81 -0.37 1.01
CA LEU A 15 -26.47 0.99 1.31
C LEU A 15 -27.07 1.62 2.55
N LEU A 16 -26.32 1.57 3.65
CA LEU A 16 -26.24 2.66 4.64
C LEU A 16 -25.12 2.34 5.66
N LEU A 17 -23.87 2.27 5.21
CA LEU A 17 -22.70 2.24 6.12
C LEU A 17 -21.43 2.81 5.48
N ALA A 18 -21.59 3.83 4.70
CA ALA A 18 -20.45 4.56 4.13
C ALA A 18 -20.39 6.00 4.68
N LEU A 19 -20.43 6.17 6.01
CA LEU A 19 -20.25 7.48 6.63
C LEU A 19 -19.98 7.33 8.14
N LEU A 20 -18.88 6.62 8.52
CA LEU A 20 -18.35 6.67 9.91
C LEU A 20 -17.00 5.91 10.01
N LEU A 21 -16.00 6.29 9.22
CA LEU A 21 -14.64 5.76 9.37
C LEU A 21 -13.57 6.82 9.08
N LEU A 22 -13.83 8.06 9.44
CA LEU A 22 -12.83 9.12 9.48
C LEU A 22 -12.75 9.67 10.90
N ALA A 23 -12.16 8.95 11.84
CA ALA A 23 -11.64 9.51 13.08
C ALA A 23 -11.20 8.41 14.04
N ALA A 24 -10.02 7.85 13.90
CA ALA A 24 -9.30 7.23 15.02
C ALA A 24 -7.87 6.76 14.63
N VAL A 25 -7.04 7.64 14.11
CA VAL A 25 -5.59 7.48 14.26
C VAL A 25 -4.98 8.87 14.51
N SER A 26 -5.34 9.46 15.62
CA SER A 26 -4.66 10.64 16.17
C SER A 26 -4.47 10.36 17.67
N GLY A 27 -3.33 9.84 18.03
CA GLY A 27 -3.03 9.55 19.41
C GLY A 27 -1.63 9.07 19.68
N VAL A 28 -0.61 9.75 19.13
CA VAL A 28 0.71 9.74 19.75
C VAL A 28 0.91 11.13 20.35
N ALA A 29 0.49 11.29 21.59
CA ALA A 29 0.78 12.47 22.38
C ALA A 29 2.25 12.42 22.81
N LEU A 30 3.06 13.30 22.25
CA LEU A 30 4.39 13.60 22.73
C LEU A 30 4.22 14.41 24.04
N LEU A 31 4.50 13.78 25.17
CA LEU A 31 4.71 14.47 26.44
C LEU A 31 6.08 15.15 26.40
N LEU A 32 6.10 16.45 26.11
CA LEU A 32 7.25 17.30 26.43
C LEU A 32 6.93 18.00 27.74
N GLY A 33 7.74 17.69 28.74
CA GLY A 33 7.72 18.34 30.03
C GLY A 33 8.06 19.82 29.93
N ASP A 34 7.27 20.60 30.63
CA ASP A 34 7.46 22.02 30.88
C ASP A 34 8.30 22.19 32.16
N ASP A 35 9.39 22.94 32.08
CA ASP A 35 10.02 23.53 33.27
C ASP A 35 10.60 24.90 32.95
N GLY A 36 9.89 25.90 33.41
CA GLY A 36 10.36 26.93 34.31
C GLY A 36 11.17 28.15 33.79
N ALA A 37 10.47 29.21 33.58
CA ALA A 37 10.71 30.61 34.03
C ALA A 37 12.11 31.26 33.91
N GLY A 38 12.11 32.45 33.28
CA GLY A 38 13.19 33.44 33.45
C GLY A 38 13.10 34.61 32.49
N SER A 39 12.35 35.64 32.90
CA SER A 39 12.27 36.98 32.32
C SER A 39 13.63 37.69 32.27
N ARG A 40 13.91 38.43 31.17
CA ARG A 40 14.34 39.82 31.15
C ARG A 40 14.54 40.40 29.76
N GLY A 41 14.05 41.59 29.56
CA GLY A 41 13.94 42.35 28.33
C GLY A 41 15.25 42.95 27.79
N GLY A 42 15.18 43.40 26.55
CA GLY A 42 16.19 44.19 25.86
C GLY A 42 15.72 44.50 24.44
N THR A 43 15.50 45.73 24.15
CA THR A 43 15.03 46.34 22.89
C THR A 43 16.13 46.42 21.79
N PRO A 44 15.88 46.99 20.61
CA PRO A 44 16.02 46.32 19.31
C PRO A 44 17.28 46.79 18.57
N GLY A 45 17.75 45.95 17.69
CA GLY A 45 18.88 46.27 16.81
C GLY A 45 18.87 45.46 15.52
N GLU A 46 18.61 46.20 14.45
CA GLU A 46 19.16 46.05 13.11
C GLU A 46 19.07 44.70 12.33
N ASP A 47 18.27 44.78 11.31
CA ASP A 47 18.34 44.19 9.96
C ASP A 47 19.66 43.49 9.65
N ALA A 48 19.64 42.16 9.62
CA ALA A 48 20.69 41.36 8.99
C ALA A 48 20.02 40.32 8.09
N GLY A 49 20.21 40.49 6.80
CA GLY A 49 19.67 39.71 5.71
C GLY A 49 19.68 38.20 5.95
N SER A 50 18.55 37.60 5.71
CA SER A 50 18.37 36.16 5.63
C SER A 50 19.37 35.55 4.63
N PRO A 51 20.19 34.59 5.03
CA PRO A 51 21.04 33.90 4.06
C PRO A 51 20.13 33.11 3.08
N ALA A 52 20.40 33.35 1.79
CA ALA A 52 19.76 32.60 0.71
C ALA A 52 19.88 31.08 0.98
N GLN A 53 18.75 30.38 0.98
CA GLN A 53 18.76 28.94 0.99
C GLN A 53 19.53 28.44 -0.24
N PRO A 54 20.41 27.45 -0.08
CA PRO A 54 21.07 26.84 -1.23
C PRO A 54 19.97 26.14 -2.10
N PRO A 55 20.19 26.09 -3.43
CA PRO A 55 19.24 25.46 -4.34
C PRO A 55 19.00 24.01 -3.88
N VAL A 56 17.74 23.65 -3.80
CA VAL A 56 17.32 22.27 -3.59
C VAL A 56 17.91 21.47 -4.74
N SER A 57 18.98 20.74 -4.48
CA SER A 57 19.47 19.73 -5.40
C SER A 57 18.33 18.74 -5.59
N VAL A 58 17.81 18.64 -6.79
CA VAL A 58 17.05 17.48 -7.24
C VAL A 58 17.97 16.30 -6.97
N LEU A 59 17.66 15.54 -5.92
CA LEU A 59 18.39 14.34 -5.57
C LEU A 59 18.29 13.40 -6.78
N GLY A 60 19.44 13.21 -7.40
CA GLY A 60 19.63 12.31 -8.51
C GLY A 60 19.06 10.93 -8.18
N GLU A 61 18.60 10.28 -9.23
CA GLU A 61 18.20 8.90 -9.27
C GLU A 61 19.09 8.06 -8.35
N THR A 62 18.49 7.54 -7.28
CA THR A 62 19.17 6.66 -6.32
C THR A 62 19.73 5.48 -7.10
N SER A 63 21.03 5.28 -7.03
CA SER A 63 21.72 4.22 -7.78
C SER A 63 21.07 2.86 -7.47
N THR A 64 20.51 2.25 -8.49
CA THR A 64 19.79 0.97 -8.48
C THR A 64 20.70 -0.26 -8.30
N GLN A 65 21.85 -0.13 -7.68
CA GLN A 65 22.80 -1.24 -7.56
C GLN A 65 22.35 -2.35 -6.58
N GLY A 66 21.40 -2.08 -5.68
CA GLY A 66 20.83 -3.07 -4.76
C GLY A 66 19.57 -3.80 -5.27
N ALA A 67 18.99 -3.38 -6.40
CA ALA A 67 17.70 -3.88 -6.88
C ALA A 67 17.78 -5.01 -7.91
N ALA A 68 18.97 -5.47 -8.27
CA ALA A 68 19.14 -6.54 -9.26
C ALA A 68 18.49 -7.85 -8.78
N GLY A 69 17.49 -8.32 -9.51
CA GLY A 69 16.72 -9.54 -9.18
C GLY A 69 15.36 -9.29 -8.54
N TYR A 70 15.02 -8.05 -8.19
CA TYR A 70 13.70 -7.67 -7.71
C TYR A 70 12.84 -7.07 -8.83
N PRO A 71 11.49 -7.05 -8.67
CA PRO A 71 10.58 -6.50 -9.65
C PRO A 71 10.90 -5.06 -10.06
N ASP A 72 10.70 -4.77 -11.35
CA ASP A 72 10.91 -3.46 -11.97
C ASP A 72 9.95 -3.26 -13.16
N GLU A 73 10.07 -2.16 -13.89
CA GLU A 73 9.26 -1.86 -15.07
C GLU A 73 9.32 -2.98 -16.15
N ALA A 74 10.43 -3.69 -16.26
CA ALA A 74 10.57 -4.71 -17.30
C ALA A 74 9.93 -6.05 -16.93
N SER A 75 9.69 -6.28 -15.64
CA SER A 75 9.19 -7.54 -15.06
C SER A 75 7.78 -7.45 -14.48
N THR A 76 7.16 -6.27 -14.53
CA THR A 76 5.82 -6.02 -14.00
C THR A 76 4.95 -5.25 -14.98
N GLY A 77 3.63 -5.33 -14.81
CA GLY A 77 2.69 -4.69 -15.71
C GLY A 77 2.41 -5.49 -16.99
N PRO A 78 1.54 -4.97 -17.87
CA PRO A 78 1.17 -5.64 -19.10
C PRO A 78 2.37 -5.76 -20.06
N PRO A 79 2.45 -6.83 -20.88
CA PRO A 79 3.54 -7.02 -21.83
C PRO A 79 3.69 -5.84 -22.78
N ALA A 80 4.89 -5.32 -22.95
CA ALA A 80 5.19 -4.17 -23.82
C ALA A 80 4.82 -4.39 -25.31
N SER A 81 4.59 -5.63 -25.74
CA SER A 81 4.29 -6.00 -27.13
C SER A 81 2.81 -6.01 -27.47
N GLY A 82 1.91 -5.82 -26.49
CA GLY A 82 0.46 -5.84 -26.69
C GLY A 82 -0.11 -4.42 -26.82
N ALA A 83 -0.89 -4.16 -27.89
CA ALA A 83 -1.76 -2.99 -27.89
C ALA A 83 -2.95 -3.27 -26.98
N LEU A 84 -3.16 -2.43 -25.96
CA LEU A 84 -4.31 -2.54 -25.08
C LEU A 84 -5.54 -1.92 -25.75
N GLU A 85 -6.67 -2.60 -25.68
CA GLU A 85 -7.94 -2.08 -26.20
C GLU A 85 -8.58 -1.11 -25.18
N PRO A 86 -8.99 0.09 -25.59
CA PRO A 86 -9.61 1.06 -24.68
C PRO A 86 -10.92 0.55 -24.08
N SER A 87 -11.10 0.78 -22.77
CA SER A 87 -12.33 0.46 -22.04
C SER A 87 -12.61 1.52 -20.98
N GLY A 88 -13.86 1.70 -20.61
CA GLY A 88 -14.26 2.38 -19.38
C GLY A 88 -14.20 1.44 -18.18
N GLY A 89 -14.55 1.95 -16.99
CA GLY A 89 -14.67 1.14 -15.77
C GLY A 89 -15.61 -0.06 -15.94
N LEU A 90 -15.34 -1.17 -15.25
CA LEU A 90 -16.04 -2.43 -15.43
C LEU A 90 -16.67 -2.90 -14.11
N THR A 91 -17.81 -3.60 -14.23
CA THR A 91 -18.36 -4.44 -13.17
C THR A 91 -18.43 -5.89 -13.68
N VAL A 92 -17.71 -6.79 -13.02
CA VAL A 92 -17.60 -8.20 -13.41
C VAL A 92 -18.51 -9.03 -12.53
N THR A 93 -19.55 -9.65 -13.13
CA THR A 93 -20.61 -10.38 -12.44
C THR A 93 -20.71 -11.85 -12.87
N GLU A 94 -19.82 -12.31 -13.75
CA GLU A 94 -19.80 -13.68 -14.25
C GLU A 94 -18.63 -14.45 -13.66
N ASP A 95 -18.93 -15.58 -12.99
CA ASP A 95 -17.89 -16.44 -12.41
C ASP A 95 -16.95 -16.98 -13.50
N GLY A 96 -15.66 -16.99 -13.20
CA GLY A 96 -14.61 -17.43 -14.13
C GLY A 96 -14.35 -16.46 -15.30
N ALA A 97 -14.86 -15.24 -15.25
CA ALA A 97 -14.61 -14.25 -16.29
C ALA A 97 -13.11 -13.92 -16.41
N VAL A 98 -12.66 -13.65 -17.65
CA VAL A 98 -11.28 -13.21 -17.93
C VAL A 98 -11.32 -11.82 -18.55
N ILE A 99 -10.68 -10.87 -17.90
CA ILE A 99 -10.47 -9.49 -18.33
C ILE A 99 -9.01 -9.39 -18.78
N GLU A 100 -8.76 -9.19 -20.07
CA GLU A 100 -7.42 -9.28 -20.65
C GLU A 100 -7.20 -8.25 -21.75
N GLY A 101 -6.01 -7.67 -21.80
CA GLY A 101 -5.56 -6.82 -22.90
C GLY A 101 -6.27 -5.45 -22.97
N LEU A 102 -6.73 -4.92 -21.82
CA LEU A 102 -7.51 -3.68 -21.77
C LEU A 102 -6.74 -2.50 -21.17
N SER A 103 -6.96 -1.31 -21.73
CA SER A 103 -6.64 -0.02 -21.12
C SER A 103 -7.92 0.56 -20.54
N ILE A 104 -8.10 0.43 -19.23
CA ILE A 104 -9.34 0.76 -18.52
C ILE A 104 -9.21 2.13 -17.88
N GLU A 105 -10.07 3.07 -18.30
CA GLU A 105 -10.24 4.38 -17.66
C GLU A 105 -11.39 4.31 -16.66
N GLY A 106 -11.06 4.19 -15.35
CA GLY A 106 -11.99 3.99 -14.25
C GLY A 106 -11.59 2.81 -13.38
N SER A 107 -12.51 2.31 -12.55
CA SER A 107 -12.27 1.19 -11.65
C SER A 107 -12.84 -0.12 -12.20
N VAL A 108 -12.28 -1.25 -11.75
CA VAL A 108 -12.84 -2.58 -11.96
C VAL A 108 -13.45 -3.06 -10.66
N THR A 109 -14.78 -3.29 -10.65
CA THR A 109 -15.50 -3.90 -9.54
C THR A 109 -15.75 -5.36 -9.84
N VAL A 110 -15.39 -6.26 -8.93
CA VAL A 110 -15.54 -7.72 -9.07
C VAL A 110 -16.57 -8.19 -8.06
N GLU A 111 -17.68 -8.74 -8.59
CA GLU A 111 -18.82 -9.29 -7.82
C GLU A 111 -19.00 -10.81 -8.09
N ALA A 112 -17.97 -11.47 -8.65
CA ALA A 112 -18.01 -12.85 -9.10
C ALA A 112 -16.76 -13.61 -8.66
N ASP A 113 -16.87 -14.93 -8.51
CA ASP A 113 -15.78 -15.82 -8.13
C ASP A 113 -14.91 -16.24 -9.32
N ASP A 114 -13.67 -16.67 -9.03
CA ASP A 114 -12.71 -17.23 -9.99
C ASP A 114 -12.39 -16.32 -11.20
N VAL A 115 -12.51 -15.00 -11.02
CA VAL A 115 -12.20 -14.00 -12.05
C VAL A 115 -10.70 -13.87 -12.24
N THR A 116 -10.28 -13.68 -13.48
CA THR A 116 -8.88 -13.34 -13.82
C THR A 116 -8.82 -11.97 -14.51
N ILE A 117 -7.98 -11.07 -14.01
CA ILE A 117 -7.66 -9.78 -14.63
C ILE A 117 -6.17 -9.81 -14.97
N ARG A 118 -5.82 -9.71 -16.26
CA ARG A 118 -4.43 -9.82 -16.68
C ARG A 118 -4.09 -8.96 -17.91
N ASP A 119 -2.78 -8.78 -18.10
CA ASP A 119 -2.24 -8.11 -19.30
C ASP A 119 -2.95 -6.78 -19.59
N SER A 120 -3.31 -6.03 -18.53
CA SER A 120 -4.17 -4.86 -18.62
C SER A 120 -3.63 -3.68 -17.80
N ARG A 121 -4.05 -2.48 -18.18
CA ARG A 121 -3.79 -1.25 -17.44
C ARG A 121 -5.09 -0.67 -16.90
N VAL A 122 -5.11 -0.33 -15.63
CA VAL A 122 -6.26 0.33 -14.97
C VAL A 122 -5.82 1.68 -14.44
N GLU A 123 -6.34 2.74 -15.02
CA GLU A 123 -6.09 4.11 -14.58
C GLU A 123 -7.35 4.71 -13.99
N THR A 124 -7.28 5.20 -12.76
CA THR A 124 -8.45 5.73 -12.08
C THR A 124 -8.19 7.01 -11.31
N THR A 125 -9.21 7.84 -11.19
CA THR A 125 -9.32 8.94 -10.22
C THR A 125 -10.23 8.55 -9.04
N GLY A 126 -10.80 7.35 -9.05
CA GLY A 126 -11.65 6.81 -7.99
C GLY A 126 -10.84 6.38 -6.76
N GLU A 127 -11.52 5.81 -5.78
CA GLU A 127 -10.89 5.41 -4.52
C GLU A 127 -9.90 4.25 -4.70
N TYR A 128 -10.24 3.26 -5.54
CA TYR A 128 -9.41 2.09 -5.84
C TYR A 128 -9.44 1.79 -7.35
N ALA A 129 -8.35 1.22 -7.87
CA ALA A 129 -8.36 0.71 -9.24
C ALA A 129 -9.14 -0.61 -9.33
N ILE A 130 -8.94 -1.52 -8.37
CA ILE A 130 -9.65 -2.80 -8.31
C ILE A 130 -10.33 -2.95 -6.94
N ILE A 131 -11.61 -3.32 -6.97
CA ILE A 131 -12.45 -3.56 -5.80
C ILE A 131 -13.11 -4.91 -5.99
N ALA A 132 -12.91 -5.85 -5.08
CA ALA A 132 -13.70 -7.08 -4.99
C ALA A 132 -14.75 -6.96 -3.88
N ASP A 133 -15.89 -7.60 -4.00
CA ASP A 133 -16.81 -7.75 -2.88
C ASP A 133 -16.20 -8.64 -1.79
N ASP A 134 -16.62 -8.47 -0.53
CA ASP A 134 -16.09 -9.22 0.61
C ASP A 134 -16.22 -10.76 0.48
N GLU A 135 -17.22 -11.23 -0.25
CA GLU A 135 -17.49 -12.65 -0.45
C GLU A 135 -16.76 -13.26 -1.65
N VAL A 136 -16.12 -12.44 -2.49
CA VAL A 136 -15.38 -12.88 -3.68
C VAL A 136 -14.19 -13.75 -3.30
N SER A 137 -14.04 -14.86 -4.00
CA SER A 137 -12.93 -15.79 -3.88
C SER A 137 -12.33 -16.17 -5.23
N GLY A 138 -11.07 -16.63 -5.21
CA GLY A 138 -10.40 -17.10 -6.42
C GLY A 138 -10.00 -15.99 -7.43
N LEU A 139 -10.12 -14.71 -7.07
CA LEU A 139 -9.71 -13.62 -7.95
C LEU A 139 -8.19 -13.63 -8.15
N VAL A 140 -7.76 -13.66 -9.41
CA VAL A 140 -6.36 -13.54 -9.83
C VAL A 140 -6.15 -12.24 -10.60
N ILE A 141 -5.17 -11.46 -10.18
CA ILE A 141 -4.78 -10.20 -10.82
C ILE A 141 -3.30 -10.33 -11.16
N GLU A 142 -2.95 -10.35 -12.44
CA GLU A 142 -1.57 -10.57 -12.83
C GLU A 142 -1.16 -9.78 -14.07
N ASP A 143 0.12 -9.41 -14.14
CA ASP A 143 0.68 -8.67 -15.28
C ASP A 143 -0.14 -7.39 -15.58
N VAL A 144 -0.46 -6.61 -14.53
CA VAL A 144 -1.27 -5.39 -14.64
C VAL A 144 -0.49 -4.16 -14.21
N GLU A 145 -0.82 -3.03 -14.83
CA GLU A 145 -0.42 -1.71 -14.34
C GLU A 145 -1.61 -1.01 -13.69
N LEU A 146 -1.47 -0.59 -12.42
CA LEU A 146 -2.48 0.14 -11.68
C LEU A 146 -2.00 1.56 -11.43
N VAL A 147 -2.76 2.55 -11.90
CA VAL A 147 -2.36 3.95 -11.89
C VAL A 147 -3.40 4.82 -11.20
N GLY A 148 -2.97 5.53 -10.16
CA GLY A 148 -3.74 6.62 -9.56
C GLY A 148 -3.51 7.90 -10.37
N ALA A 149 -4.55 8.39 -11.05
CA ALA A 149 -4.46 9.49 -12.00
C ALA A 149 -4.87 10.85 -11.41
N VAL A 150 -4.37 11.15 -10.21
CA VAL A 150 -4.65 12.42 -9.51
C VAL A 150 -3.33 13.09 -9.13
N THR A 151 -3.23 14.40 -9.35
CA THR A 151 -2.08 15.17 -8.86
C THR A 151 -2.29 15.61 -7.41
N PRO A 152 -1.23 15.96 -6.65
CA PRO A 152 -1.40 16.44 -5.28
C PRO A 152 -2.30 17.67 -5.17
N GLU A 153 -2.30 18.56 -6.17
CA GLU A 153 -3.07 19.79 -6.23
C GLU A 153 -4.56 19.54 -6.52
N ASP A 154 -4.86 18.46 -7.26
CA ASP A 154 -6.23 18.13 -7.68
C ASP A 154 -6.86 17.06 -6.75
N HIS A 155 -6.13 16.56 -5.77
CA HIS A 155 -6.61 15.51 -4.87
C HIS A 155 -7.75 16.00 -3.98
N SER A 156 -8.78 15.16 -3.88
CA SER A 156 -9.89 15.29 -2.93
C SER A 156 -10.00 14.04 -2.07
N ASP A 157 -10.54 14.18 -0.86
CA ASP A 157 -10.71 13.06 0.06
C ASP A 157 -11.43 11.87 -0.60
N GLY A 158 -10.90 10.68 -0.39
CA GLY A 158 -11.44 9.44 -0.94
C GLY A 158 -11.00 9.11 -2.36
N GLN A 159 -10.13 9.91 -2.99
CA GLN A 159 -9.55 9.57 -4.28
C GLN A 159 -8.23 8.82 -4.13
N VAL A 160 -7.95 7.93 -5.06
CA VAL A 160 -6.70 7.15 -5.23
C VAL A 160 -6.12 6.63 -3.91
N SER A 161 -7.02 6.11 -3.05
CA SER A 161 -6.66 5.61 -1.73
C SER A 161 -5.69 4.44 -1.80
N ALA A 162 -5.94 3.46 -2.71
CA ALA A 162 -5.00 2.39 -3.01
C ALA A 162 -5.26 1.76 -4.39
N GLY A 163 -4.26 1.05 -4.92
CA GLY A 163 -4.44 0.28 -6.16
C GLY A 163 -5.48 -0.82 -6.01
N ILE A 164 -5.50 -1.52 -4.87
CA ILE A 164 -6.47 -2.61 -4.59
C ILE A 164 -7.08 -2.42 -3.20
N ALA A 165 -8.41 -2.57 -3.14
CA ALA A 165 -9.18 -2.57 -1.90
C ALA A 165 -8.95 -3.87 -1.09
N PRO A 166 -9.07 -3.84 0.26
CA PRO A 166 -8.75 -4.99 1.12
C PRO A 166 -9.87 -6.03 1.22
N TYR A 167 -10.78 -6.10 0.24
CA TYR A 167 -11.94 -6.98 0.28
C TYR A 167 -11.74 -8.21 -0.60
N GLY A 168 -12.48 -9.29 -0.31
CA GLY A 168 -12.39 -10.56 -1.01
C GLY A 168 -11.07 -11.31 -0.78
N SER A 169 -10.97 -12.50 -1.36
CA SER A 169 -9.74 -13.31 -1.39
C SER A 169 -9.14 -13.28 -2.78
N TRP A 170 -7.90 -12.83 -2.89
CA TRP A 170 -7.26 -12.64 -4.17
C TRP A 170 -5.75 -12.90 -4.16
N THR A 171 -5.22 -13.12 -5.35
CA THR A 171 -3.79 -13.19 -5.61
C THR A 171 -3.40 -12.12 -6.62
N LEU A 172 -2.47 -11.24 -6.22
CA LEU A 172 -1.87 -10.22 -7.06
C LEU A 172 -0.45 -10.63 -7.43
N ARG A 173 -0.13 -10.62 -8.74
CA ARG A 173 1.19 -11.00 -9.23
C ARG A 173 1.71 -10.05 -10.30
N ARG A 174 3.00 -9.75 -10.24
CA ARG A 174 3.71 -8.98 -11.25
C ARG A 174 3.00 -7.69 -11.66
N ALA A 175 2.40 -7.03 -10.67
CA ALA A 175 1.74 -5.75 -10.87
C ALA A 175 2.74 -4.59 -10.74
N ASN A 176 2.60 -3.58 -11.59
CA ASN A 176 3.22 -2.26 -11.48
C ASN A 176 2.20 -1.31 -10.87
N ILE A 177 2.47 -0.77 -9.68
CA ILE A 177 1.47 0.01 -8.91
C ILE A 177 2.08 1.34 -8.50
N HIS A 178 1.44 2.45 -8.93
CA HIS A 178 1.91 3.79 -8.61
C HIS A 178 0.80 4.85 -8.64
N GLY A 179 1.09 6.04 -8.12
CA GLY A 179 0.17 7.19 -8.14
C GLY A 179 -0.96 7.14 -7.11
N PHE A 180 -1.00 6.13 -6.25
CA PHE A 180 -1.98 6.03 -5.14
C PHE A 180 -1.37 6.54 -3.82
N ILE A 181 -2.23 6.87 -2.86
CA ILE A 181 -1.81 7.20 -1.49
C ILE A 181 -1.16 5.96 -0.85
N ASP A 182 -1.85 4.80 -0.87
CA ASP A 182 -1.29 3.51 -0.51
C ASP A 182 -1.16 2.64 -1.77
N GLY A 183 -0.18 1.74 -1.81
CA GLY A 183 -0.05 0.84 -2.97
C GLY A 183 -1.16 -0.21 -2.96
N VAL A 184 -1.20 -1.05 -1.92
CA VAL A 184 -2.16 -2.15 -1.76
C VAL A 184 -2.66 -2.20 -0.32
N LYS A 185 -3.98 -2.38 -0.14
CA LYS A 185 -4.55 -2.71 1.18
C LYS A 185 -4.83 -4.20 1.28
N VAL A 186 -4.39 -4.82 2.39
CA VAL A 186 -4.56 -6.25 2.63
C VAL A 186 -5.35 -6.54 3.90
N LYS A 187 -6.10 -7.67 3.90
CA LYS A 187 -6.98 -8.11 5.00
C LYS A 187 -6.82 -9.60 5.30
N SER A 188 -7.43 -10.48 4.49
CA SER A 188 -7.41 -11.93 4.75
C SER A 188 -7.36 -12.75 3.47
N ASN A 189 -6.62 -13.87 3.51
CA ASN A 189 -6.50 -14.82 2.40
C ASN A 189 -6.03 -14.17 1.11
N GLN A 190 -5.02 -13.32 1.20
CA GLN A 190 -4.52 -12.52 0.09
C GLN A 190 -3.03 -12.74 -0.12
N VAL A 191 -2.61 -12.70 -1.37
CA VAL A 191 -1.22 -12.86 -1.78
C VAL A 191 -0.79 -11.68 -2.63
N VAL A 192 0.36 -11.08 -2.28
CA VAL A 192 1.03 -10.06 -3.08
C VAL A 192 2.41 -10.59 -3.46
N GLU A 193 2.63 -10.87 -4.75
CA GLU A 193 3.82 -11.56 -5.22
C GLU A 193 4.43 -10.92 -6.47
N GLY A 194 5.74 -10.67 -6.44
CA GLY A 194 6.48 -10.22 -7.61
C GLY A 194 6.06 -8.84 -8.13
N CYS A 195 5.52 -7.99 -7.28
CA CYS A 195 5.01 -6.67 -7.64
C CYS A 195 6.04 -5.57 -7.42
N TRP A 196 5.98 -4.53 -8.23
CA TRP A 196 6.70 -3.27 -8.01
C TRP A 196 5.71 -2.19 -7.57
N ILE A 197 5.85 -1.74 -6.34
CA ILE A 197 4.99 -0.73 -5.71
C ILE A 197 5.86 0.49 -5.42
N HIS A 198 5.57 1.60 -6.10
CA HIS A 198 6.42 2.77 -6.08
C HIS A 198 5.64 4.06 -6.38
N GLY A 199 6.33 5.21 -6.34
CA GLY A 199 5.75 6.47 -6.80
C GLY A 199 4.43 6.82 -6.11
N LEU A 200 4.31 6.56 -4.80
CA LEU A 200 3.08 6.83 -4.05
C LEU A 200 2.77 8.32 -4.02
N LEU A 201 1.48 8.65 -4.15
CA LEU A 201 1.00 10.03 -4.17
C LEU A 201 1.06 10.64 -2.77
N LYS A 202 1.88 11.67 -2.57
CA LYS A 202 1.96 12.40 -1.31
C LYS A 202 1.09 13.65 -1.35
N VAL A 203 0.08 13.70 -0.48
CA VAL A 203 -0.75 14.89 -0.23
C VAL A 203 -0.60 15.35 1.23
N GLU A 204 -1.02 16.58 1.53
CA GLU A 204 -0.94 17.09 2.89
C GLU A 204 -1.74 16.21 3.86
N GLY A 205 -1.11 15.79 4.95
CA GLY A 205 -1.74 14.94 5.98
C GLY A 205 -1.87 13.46 5.62
N SER A 206 -1.48 13.05 4.40
CA SER A 206 -1.58 11.63 4.03
C SER A 206 -0.55 10.77 4.78
N HIS A 207 -1.01 9.59 5.19
CA HIS A 207 -0.16 8.43 5.43
C HIS A 207 -0.01 7.68 4.11
N ASN A 208 1.20 7.29 3.79
CA ASN A 208 1.44 6.57 2.55
C ASN A 208 2.17 5.27 2.91
N ASP A 209 1.54 4.17 2.60
CA ASP A 209 2.10 2.84 2.84
C ASP A 209 2.12 2.06 1.54
N GLY A 210 3.27 1.47 1.18
CA GLY A 210 3.33 0.61 0.00
C GLY A 210 2.35 -0.54 0.12
N ILE A 211 2.35 -1.24 1.27
CA ILE A 211 1.35 -2.25 1.62
C ILE A 211 0.81 -1.96 3.02
N GLN A 212 -0.51 -1.72 3.10
CA GLN A 212 -1.20 -1.43 4.35
C GLN A 212 -2.09 -2.62 4.76
N SER A 213 -1.80 -3.23 5.91
CA SER A 213 -2.74 -4.15 6.55
C SER A 213 -3.87 -3.39 7.24
N VAL A 214 -5.10 -3.85 7.02
CA VAL A 214 -6.27 -3.42 7.81
C VAL A 214 -6.66 -4.44 8.89
N GLY A 215 -5.77 -5.40 9.16
CA GLY A 215 -5.95 -6.56 10.04
C GLY A 215 -6.37 -7.80 9.26
N GLY A 216 -6.81 -8.85 9.97
CA GLY A 216 -7.21 -10.12 9.37
C GLY A 216 -6.12 -11.18 9.40
N GLU A 217 -6.19 -12.17 8.51
CA GLU A 217 -5.36 -13.37 8.61
C GLU A 217 -4.92 -13.98 7.28
N ASN A 218 -3.88 -14.82 7.31
CA ASN A 218 -3.40 -15.60 6.16
C ASN A 218 -3.00 -14.72 4.97
N VAL A 219 -2.13 -13.75 5.17
CA VAL A 219 -1.61 -12.89 4.11
C VAL A 219 -0.16 -13.24 3.80
N VAL A 220 0.16 -13.37 2.51
CA VAL A 220 1.51 -13.62 2.03
C VAL A 220 1.97 -12.46 1.16
N ILE A 221 3.11 -11.86 1.52
CA ILE A 221 3.75 -10.76 0.80
C ILE A 221 5.16 -11.23 0.46
N ARG A 222 5.41 -11.55 -0.83
CA ARG A 222 6.70 -12.13 -1.21
C ARG A 222 7.23 -11.65 -2.55
N ASN A 223 8.55 -11.65 -2.66
CA ASN A 223 9.29 -11.32 -3.88
C ASN A 223 8.90 -9.96 -4.48
N ASN A 224 8.45 -9.00 -3.66
CA ASN A 224 8.07 -7.67 -4.12
C ASN A 224 9.23 -6.68 -3.98
N ARG A 225 9.17 -5.62 -4.77
CA ARG A 225 9.90 -4.39 -4.53
C ARG A 225 8.91 -3.32 -4.09
N VAL A 226 9.07 -2.84 -2.85
CA VAL A 226 8.15 -1.88 -2.23
C VAL A 226 8.92 -0.65 -1.80
N GLU A 227 8.60 0.48 -2.43
CA GLU A 227 9.26 1.75 -2.21
C GLU A 227 8.31 2.71 -1.48
N GLY A 228 8.49 2.85 -0.17
CA GLY A 228 7.80 3.88 0.62
C GLY A 228 8.33 5.27 0.29
N PRO A 229 7.52 6.32 0.28
CA PRO A 229 8.01 7.67 0.13
C PRO A 229 8.95 8.07 1.28
N TYR A 230 9.99 8.79 0.96
CA TYR A 230 11.07 9.13 1.90
C TYR A 230 10.66 10.09 3.03
N GLN A 231 9.57 10.88 2.90
CA GLN A 231 9.23 11.93 3.86
C GLN A 231 7.80 11.83 4.39
N GLY A 232 7.66 12.02 5.71
CA GLY A 232 6.37 12.10 6.40
C GLY A 232 5.98 10.82 7.13
N SER A 233 4.68 10.61 7.38
CA SER A 233 4.13 9.42 8.03
C SER A 233 3.93 8.31 7.00
N THR A 234 5.02 7.70 6.54
CA THR A 234 4.98 6.76 5.42
C THR A 234 5.83 5.55 5.71
N SER A 235 5.48 4.43 5.11
CA SER A 235 6.24 3.19 5.21
C SER A 235 6.22 2.40 3.90
N ALA A 236 7.13 1.44 3.74
CA ALA A 236 6.94 0.42 2.72
C ALA A 236 5.82 -0.53 3.14
N MET A 237 5.77 -0.93 4.41
CA MET A 237 4.73 -1.81 4.92
C MET A 237 4.30 -1.41 6.33
N ILE A 238 2.99 -1.47 6.60
CA ILE A 238 2.42 -1.38 7.95
C ILE A 238 1.58 -2.62 8.25
N LEU A 239 1.94 -3.32 9.32
CA LEU A 239 1.28 -4.50 9.84
C LEU A 239 0.58 -4.13 11.15
N ALA A 240 -0.71 -3.90 11.09
CA ALA A 240 -1.52 -3.50 12.22
C ALA A 240 -2.89 -4.16 12.19
N ALA A 241 -3.49 -4.37 13.36
CA ALA A 241 -4.83 -4.96 13.46
C ALA A 241 -5.95 -4.11 12.81
N GLY A 242 -5.67 -2.86 12.48
CA GLY A 242 -6.53 -1.97 11.70
C GLY A 242 -8.00 -1.94 12.14
N SER A 243 -8.89 -1.92 11.15
CA SER A 243 -10.34 -1.92 11.37
C SER A 243 -10.91 -3.29 11.75
N VAL A 244 -10.26 -4.38 11.33
CA VAL A 244 -10.67 -5.77 11.64
C VAL A 244 -10.50 -6.07 13.12
N GLY A 245 -9.42 -5.57 13.73
CA GLY A 245 -9.21 -5.66 15.19
C GLY A 245 -8.34 -6.82 15.63
N TYR A 246 -7.80 -7.63 14.71
CA TYR A 246 -6.77 -8.64 14.93
C TYR A 246 -5.87 -8.74 13.70
N LEU A 247 -4.70 -9.34 13.86
CA LEU A 247 -3.77 -9.65 12.78
C LEU A 247 -3.08 -10.96 13.10
N GLU A 248 -3.18 -11.95 12.20
CA GLU A 248 -2.67 -13.29 12.44
C GLU A 248 -2.13 -13.93 11.15
N GLY A 249 -1.01 -14.65 11.24
CA GLY A 249 -0.52 -15.48 10.15
C GLY A 249 -0.07 -14.70 8.92
N TYR A 250 0.69 -13.63 9.11
CA TYR A 250 1.28 -12.85 8.01
C TYR A 250 2.70 -13.36 7.70
N THR A 251 2.96 -13.66 6.43
CA THR A 251 4.31 -14.02 5.95
C THR A 251 4.84 -12.94 5.02
N ILE A 252 5.96 -12.34 5.39
CA ILE A 252 6.67 -11.31 4.64
C ILE A 252 8.05 -11.89 4.29
N GLU A 253 8.25 -12.31 3.04
CA GLU A 253 9.45 -13.02 2.65
C GLU A 253 10.05 -12.56 1.32
N ALA A 254 11.36 -12.53 1.25
CA ALA A 254 12.13 -12.26 0.04
C ALA A 254 11.73 -10.95 -0.67
N ASN A 255 11.28 -9.93 0.07
CA ASN A 255 10.98 -8.62 -0.49
C ASN A 255 12.19 -7.68 -0.40
N MET A 256 12.29 -6.74 -1.33
CA MET A 256 13.11 -5.55 -1.20
C MET A 256 12.24 -4.40 -0.74
N VAL A 257 12.60 -3.78 0.36
CA VAL A 257 11.82 -2.70 0.99
C VAL A 257 12.68 -1.46 1.22
N SER A 258 12.10 -0.30 0.99
CA SER A 258 12.80 0.97 1.15
C SER A 258 11.89 2.12 1.57
N GLY A 259 12.49 3.19 2.07
CA GLY A 259 11.82 4.45 2.34
C GLY A 259 11.09 4.50 3.68
N GLY A 260 10.20 5.46 3.78
CA GLY A 260 9.34 5.67 4.94
C GLY A 260 9.96 6.44 6.11
N THR A 261 9.14 6.71 7.11
CA THR A 261 9.63 7.16 8.43
C THR A 261 10.30 6.00 9.16
N TYR A 262 9.62 4.87 9.21
CA TYR A 262 10.21 3.55 9.36
C TYR A 262 9.81 2.71 8.15
N THR A 263 10.70 1.89 7.65
CA THR A 263 10.41 1.11 6.44
C THR A 263 9.30 0.10 6.70
N ILE A 264 9.33 -0.60 7.84
CA ILE A 264 8.25 -1.49 8.27
C ILE A 264 7.76 -1.06 9.66
N TYR A 265 6.44 -1.07 9.83
CA TYR A 265 5.78 -0.97 11.13
C TYR A 265 5.09 -2.28 11.49
N VAL A 266 5.22 -2.72 12.75
CA VAL A 266 4.42 -3.81 13.32
C VAL A 266 3.82 -3.29 14.61
N SER A 267 2.50 -3.04 14.61
CA SER A 267 1.84 -2.33 15.71
C SER A 267 0.72 -3.13 16.33
N ALA A 268 0.74 -3.17 17.67
CA ALA A 268 -0.40 -3.58 18.46
C ALA A 268 -1.37 -2.40 18.65
N LYS A 269 -2.66 -2.69 18.78
CA LYS A 269 -3.67 -1.68 19.06
C LYS A 269 -4.22 -1.90 20.46
N GLU A 270 -4.25 -0.84 21.27
CA GLU A 270 -4.79 -0.88 22.62
C GLU A 270 -6.20 -1.50 22.66
N GLY A 271 -6.42 -2.45 23.58
CA GLY A 271 -7.69 -3.17 23.72
C GLY A 271 -7.96 -4.22 22.63
N ARG A 272 -6.97 -4.54 21.80
CA ARG A 272 -7.05 -5.59 20.78
C ARG A 272 -6.02 -6.71 21.05
N PRO A 273 -6.24 -7.92 20.54
CA PRO A 273 -5.21 -8.95 20.55
C PRO A 273 -3.91 -8.46 19.90
N SER A 274 -2.78 -8.81 20.49
CA SER A 274 -1.49 -8.55 19.84
C SER A 274 -1.42 -9.30 18.52
N PRO A 275 -0.77 -8.72 17.49
CA PRO A 275 -0.43 -9.45 16.28
C PRO A 275 0.30 -10.76 16.61
N SER A 276 -0.03 -11.84 15.86
CA SER A 276 0.53 -13.19 16.11
C SER A 276 0.79 -13.95 14.81
N GLY A 277 1.66 -14.94 14.87
CA GLY A 277 2.01 -15.75 13.70
C GLY A 277 2.64 -14.96 12.56
N ILE A 278 3.39 -13.90 12.90
CA ILE A 278 4.07 -13.07 11.92
C ILE A 278 5.43 -13.69 11.60
N VAL A 279 5.71 -13.92 10.33
CA VAL A 279 7.00 -14.39 9.81
C VAL A 279 7.59 -13.29 8.92
N VAL A 280 8.81 -12.86 9.22
CA VAL A 280 9.56 -11.89 8.42
C VAL A 280 10.94 -12.50 8.12
N ARG A 281 11.12 -12.95 6.87
CA ARG A 281 12.35 -13.66 6.50
C ARG A 281 12.88 -13.32 5.13
N ASP A 282 14.19 -13.41 5.00
CA ASP A 282 14.90 -13.30 3.72
C ASP A 282 14.63 -11.97 2.97
N ASN A 283 14.17 -10.93 3.68
CA ASN A 283 13.93 -9.63 3.09
C ASN A 283 15.21 -8.80 3.04
N VAL A 284 15.26 -7.85 2.11
CA VAL A 284 16.37 -6.90 1.95
C VAL A 284 15.86 -5.48 2.16
N TRP A 285 16.48 -4.75 3.10
CA TRP A 285 16.26 -3.33 3.30
C TRP A 285 17.29 -2.51 2.54
N LEU A 286 16.83 -1.54 1.76
CA LEU A 286 17.74 -0.56 1.17
C LEU A 286 18.24 0.37 2.28
N ALA A 287 19.53 0.28 2.59
CA ALA A 287 20.15 1.03 3.66
C ALA A 287 19.99 2.55 3.46
N ASP A 288 19.88 3.28 4.59
CA ASP A 288 19.76 4.74 4.62
C ASP A 288 18.58 5.34 3.84
N SER A 289 17.57 4.52 3.48
CA SER A 289 16.39 4.95 2.75
C SER A 289 15.27 5.51 3.64
N TRP A 290 15.34 5.32 4.94
CA TRP A 290 14.32 5.73 5.93
C TRP A 290 14.70 7.01 6.67
N LYS A 291 13.72 7.58 7.41
CA LYS A 291 13.94 8.77 8.23
C LYS A 291 14.40 8.43 9.65
N ASN A 292 13.74 7.47 10.32
CA ASN A 292 13.97 7.14 11.73
C ASN A 292 14.61 5.75 11.92
N GLY A 293 14.30 4.79 11.04
CA GLY A 293 14.84 3.45 11.16
C GLY A 293 14.22 2.44 10.17
N PRO A 294 14.82 1.24 10.06
CA PRO A 294 14.34 0.19 9.18
C PRO A 294 13.06 -0.48 9.70
N LEU A 295 12.86 -0.51 11.01
CA LEU A 295 11.72 -1.18 11.65
C LEU A 295 11.25 -0.39 12.89
N SER A 296 9.94 -0.28 13.04
CA SER A 296 9.28 0.08 14.30
C SER A 296 8.36 -1.06 14.69
N MET A 297 8.57 -1.64 15.87
CA MET A 297 7.75 -2.74 16.38
C MET A 297 7.35 -2.47 17.82
N ASP A 298 6.07 -2.62 18.13
CA ASP A 298 5.57 -2.43 19.50
C ASP A 298 6.08 -3.55 20.42
N PRO A 299 6.39 -3.22 21.68
CA PRO A 299 6.89 -4.20 22.64
C PRO A 299 5.95 -5.39 22.86
N GLY A 300 6.51 -6.60 22.90
CA GLY A 300 5.77 -7.82 23.23
C GLY A 300 5.06 -8.47 22.03
N ILE A 301 5.26 -7.97 20.82
CA ILE A 301 4.88 -8.67 19.60
C ILE A 301 5.93 -9.73 19.30
N ASP A 302 5.51 -10.97 19.09
CA ASP A 302 6.37 -12.09 18.71
C ASP A 302 6.39 -12.23 17.18
N VAL A 303 7.59 -12.18 16.61
CA VAL A 303 7.84 -12.27 15.16
C VAL A 303 8.92 -13.32 14.92
N GLU A 304 8.63 -14.30 14.07
CA GLU A 304 9.66 -15.18 13.53
C GLU A 304 10.52 -14.38 12.54
N TRP A 305 11.79 -14.11 12.95
CA TRP A 305 12.72 -13.27 12.21
C TRP A 305 13.95 -14.06 11.78
N SER A 306 14.22 -14.16 10.47
CA SER A 306 15.38 -14.89 9.98
C SER A 306 15.83 -14.46 8.59
N GLY A 307 17.12 -14.54 8.29
CA GLY A 307 17.69 -14.34 6.96
C GLY A 307 17.54 -12.94 6.38
N ASN A 308 17.08 -11.97 7.17
CA ASN A 308 16.91 -10.59 6.71
C ASN A 308 18.27 -9.88 6.65
N SER A 309 18.42 -8.97 5.70
CA SER A 309 19.68 -8.23 5.48
C SER A 309 19.44 -6.82 4.94
N PHE A 310 20.49 -6.03 4.94
CA PHE A 310 20.58 -4.80 4.15
C PHE A 310 21.12 -5.12 2.75
N ASP A 311 20.98 -4.18 1.83
CA ASP A 311 21.39 -4.29 0.42
C ASP A 311 22.90 -4.43 0.24
N ASP A 312 23.70 -4.10 1.26
CA ASP A 312 25.15 -4.35 1.32
C ASP A 312 25.50 -5.78 1.77
N GLY A 313 24.50 -6.60 2.06
CA GLY A 313 24.65 -7.98 2.55
C GLY A 313 24.86 -8.11 4.06
N THR A 314 24.84 -7.00 4.81
CA THR A 314 24.91 -7.04 6.28
C THR A 314 23.63 -7.65 6.84
N ALA A 315 23.76 -8.65 7.72
CA ALA A 315 22.61 -9.28 8.37
C ALA A 315 21.82 -8.26 9.21
N TYR A 316 20.50 -8.37 9.17
CA TYR A 316 19.60 -7.57 10.00
C TYR A 316 18.87 -8.49 10.99
N ASP A 317 19.40 -8.57 12.20
CA ASP A 317 18.87 -9.34 13.32
C ASP A 317 18.14 -8.42 14.31
N LEU A 318 17.10 -8.94 15.01
CA LEU A 318 16.32 -8.24 16.05
C LEU A 318 16.96 -8.38 17.41
#